data_10cf8d3d0400341e37d372809e7b3cfc
#
_entry.id   10cf8d3d0400341e37d372809e7b3cfc
#
_cell.length_a   1.000
_cell.length_b   1.000
_cell.length_c   1.000
_cell.angle_alpha   90.00
_cell.angle_beta   90.00
_cell.angle_gamma   90.00
#
_symmetry.space_group_name_H-M   'P 1'
#
loop_
_entity.id
_entity.type
_entity.pdbx_description
1 polymer ?
#
loop_
_entity_poly.entity_id
_entity_poly.type
_entity_poly.pdbx_seq_one_letter_code
_entity_poly.pdbx_strand_id
1 'polypeptide(L)'
;MPVPGRFDKLFRRIEQYRDEMVDLQMRLCAIPAIAPSSGGEGEAKKADFLAEWLKDNGFVDVSLIKAPDLDAPDGYRPNGLAYFRGKSSARTTWIMTHTDVVPPGEMSLWKGHPFKAWVEKGKVFGRGVEDNQQDMVASLFAVKALRAEGIEPNCDIGIALVADEETGSRKGIDYVLQNHKVFRRQDLIVVPDAGNEHGTMIEVAEKSILWLKFKTIGKQAHGSTPEKGINSFKAASFFIAALNDLYKIYPAKDKLFDPPISTFEPTKKEANVPNVNTIPGEDVFFMDSRILPQVEVRDVEKTIQKIAAGIERKFKVKIHAEVQQKALAAPPTSAEAPVVQALKKAVRTVYGKDAKAMGIGGGTVAAVFRRAGFPAACWSKLDETAHQPNEYCIIDNMIGDAKVYGHIFLQE
;
A
#
# COMPACT_ATOMS: atom_id res chain seq x y z
N MET A 1 -20.62 31.27 -26.84
CA MET A 1 -20.05 30.62 -25.63
C MET A 1 -18.55 30.57 -25.87
N PRO A 2 -17.71 30.85 -24.87
CA PRO A 2 -16.26 30.68 -25.02
C PRO A 2 -15.94 29.24 -25.42
N VAL A 3 -14.94 29.02 -26.28
CA VAL A 3 -14.49 27.67 -26.66
C VAL A 3 -13.98 26.97 -25.39
N PRO A 4 -14.49 25.78 -25.05
CA PRO A 4 -14.02 25.08 -23.85
C PRO A 4 -12.52 24.85 -23.87
N GLY A 5 -11.84 25.14 -22.77
CA GLY A 5 -10.42 24.86 -22.63
C GLY A 5 -10.13 23.33 -22.73
N ARG A 6 -8.86 22.97 -22.96
CA ARG A 6 -8.45 21.56 -23.11
C ARG A 6 -8.84 20.70 -21.91
N PHE A 7 -8.80 21.26 -20.69
CA PHE A 7 -9.25 20.56 -19.47
C PHE A 7 -10.75 20.35 -19.44
N ASP A 8 -11.57 21.33 -19.85
CA ASP A 8 -13.03 21.21 -19.87
C ASP A 8 -13.50 20.12 -20.84
N LYS A 9 -12.82 20.00 -22.00
CA LYS A 9 -13.10 18.93 -22.96
C LYS A 9 -12.77 17.56 -22.37
N LEU A 10 -11.57 17.43 -21.82
CA LEU A 10 -11.09 16.18 -21.20
C LEU A 10 -12.00 15.74 -20.05
N PHE A 11 -12.33 16.63 -19.12
CA PHE A 11 -13.15 16.29 -17.96
C PHE A 11 -14.57 15.87 -18.34
N ARG A 12 -15.19 16.55 -19.31
CA ARG A 12 -16.48 16.12 -19.86
C ARG A 12 -16.42 14.76 -20.54
N ARG A 13 -15.33 14.48 -21.26
CA ARG A 13 -15.16 13.17 -21.91
C ARG A 13 -15.00 12.07 -20.86
N ILE A 14 -14.25 12.30 -19.79
CA ILE A 14 -14.12 11.35 -18.66
C ILE A 14 -15.49 11.08 -18.02
N GLU A 15 -16.30 12.12 -17.78
CA GLU A 15 -17.66 11.95 -17.23
C GLU A 15 -18.56 11.10 -18.14
N GLN A 16 -18.43 11.24 -19.45
CA GLN A 16 -19.19 10.44 -20.43
C GLN A 16 -18.82 8.97 -20.41
N TYR A 17 -17.64 8.61 -19.93
CA TYR A 17 -17.18 7.23 -19.81
C TYR A 17 -17.63 6.54 -18.51
N ARG A 18 -18.48 7.16 -17.69
CA ARG A 18 -18.94 6.61 -16.41
C ARG A 18 -19.32 5.13 -16.49
N ASP A 19 -20.20 4.78 -17.41
CA ASP A 19 -20.71 3.41 -17.53
C ASP A 19 -19.65 2.43 -18.05
N GLU A 20 -18.79 2.88 -18.97
CA GLU A 20 -17.68 2.07 -19.45
C GLU A 20 -16.61 1.83 -18.37
N MET A 21 -16.36 2.82 -17.51
CA MET A 21 -15.45 2.68 -16.35
C MET A 21 -16.01 1.63 -15.37
N VAL A 22 -17.31 1.69 -15.08
CA VAL A 22 -17.99 0.70 -14.22
C VAL A 22 -17.92 -0.69 -14.84
N ASP A 23 -18.16 -0.82 -16.15
CA ASP A 23 -18.08 -2.12 -16.86
C ASP A 23 -16.67 -2.71 -16.76
N LEU A 24 -15.64 -1.91 -17.05
CA LEU A 24 -14.24 -2.38 -16.92
C LEU A 24 -13.92 -2.80 -15.48
N GLN A 25 -14.35 -2.03 -14.49
CA GLN A 25 -14.18 -2.35 -13.07
C GLN A 25 -14.80 -3.71 -12.72
N MET A 26 -16.03 -3.95 -13.18
CA MET A 26 -16.72 -5.22 -12.94
C MET A 26 -16.04 -6.40 -13.64
N ARG A 27 -15.55 -6.20 -14.87
CA ARG A 27 -14.80 -7.22 -15.63
C ARG A 27 -13.47 -7.56 -14.96
N LEU A 28 -12.74 -6.57 -14.47
CA LEU A 28 -11.48 -6.79 -13.73
C LEU A 28 -11.72 -7.54 -12.43
N CYS A 29 -12.76 -7.18 -11.68
CA CYS A 29 -13.14 -7.89 -10.45
C CYS A 29 -13.49 -9.37 -10.73
N ALA A 30 -14.10 -9.67 -11.88
CA ALA A 30 -14.46 -11.03 -12.26
C ALA A 30 -13.26 -11.94 -12.61
N ILE A 31 -12.05 -11.37 -12.72
CA ILE A 31 -10.81 -12.10 -12.94
C ILE A 31 -10.00 -12.06 -11.63
N PRO A 32 -10.18 -13.05 -10.72
CA PRO A 32 -9.39 -13.11 -9.50
C PRO A 32 -7.90 -13.20 -9.83
N ALA A 33 -7.09 -12.42 -9.12
CA ALA A 33 -5.65 -12.40 -9.27
C ALA A 33 -5.01 -12.52 -7.90
N ILE A 34 -5.42 -13.56 -7.15
CA ILE A 34 -4.87 -13.86 -5.83
C ILE A 34 -3.50 -14.49 -6.02
N ALA A 35 -2.52 -14.03 -5.23
CA ALA A 35 -1.16 -14.53 -5.27
C ALA A 35 -1.09 -16.06 -5.02
N PRO A 36 -0.16 -16.81 -5.65
CA PRO A 36 0.03 -18.24 -5.41
C PRO A 36 0.31 -18.56 -3.92
N SER A 37 1.11 -17.72 -3.25
CA SER A 37 1.39 -17.85 -1.81
C SER A 37 0.15 -17.72 -0.91
N SER A 38 -0.92 -17.14 -1.44
CA SER A 38 -2.23 -17.01 -0.79
C SER A 38 -3.28 -17.98 -1.33
N GLY A 39 -2.85 -19.00 -2.09
CA GLY A 39 -3.71 -20.07 -2.63
C GLY A 39 -4.41 -19.73 -3.94
N GLY A 40 -3.99 -18.67 -4.63
CA GLY A 40 -4.55 -18.27 -5.93
C GLY A 40 -3.73 -18.77 -7.12
N GLU A 41 -4.18 -18.36 -8.33
CA GLU A 41 -3.53 -18.70 -9.60
C GLU A 41 -2.59 -17.59 -10.12
N GLY A 42 -2.46 -16.49 -9.38
CA GLY A 42 -1.68 -15.33 -9.81
C GLY A 42 -2.40 -14.44 -10.81
N GLU A 43 -1.69 -13.53 -11.45
CA GLU A 43 -2.22 -12.41 -12.21
C GLU A 43 -2.26 -12.62 -13.73
N ALA A 44 -1.76 -13.75 -14.24
CA ALA A 44 -1.56 -13.95 -15.69
C ALA A 44 -2.82 -13.66 -16.52
N LYS A 45 -3.97 -14.20 -16.12
CA LYS A 45 -5.26 -14.00 -16.83
C LYS A 45 -5.70 -12.53 -16.85
N LYS A 46 -5.50 -11.79 -15.73
CA LYS A 46 -5.85 -10.37 -15.65
C LYS A 46 -4.86 -9.52 -16.45
N ALA A 47 -3.59 -9.87 -16.44
CA ALA A 47 -2.56 -9.18 -17.23
C ALA A 47 -2.79 -9.36 -18.75
N ASP A 48 -3.15 -10.55 -19.20
CA ASP A 48 -3.48 -10.80 -20.61
C ASP A 48 -4.71 -10.00 -21.04
N PHE A 49 -5.77 -10.01 -20.24
CA PHE A 49 -6.97 -9.20 -20.48
C PHE A 49 -6.62 -7.69 -20.58
N LEU A 50 -5.82 -7.18 -19.66
CA LEU A 50 -5.39 -5.78 -19.66
C LEU A 50 -4.50 -5.45 -20.86
N ALA A 51 -3.60 -6.37 -21.26
CA ALA A 51 -2.74 -6.16 -22.42
C ALA A 51 -3.54 -6.05 -23.73
N GLU A 52 -4.60 -6.82 -23.90
CA GLU A 52 -5.53 -6.71 -25.03
C GLU A 52 -6.30 -5.38 -24.96
N TRP A 53 -6.87 -5.07 -23.81
CA TRP A 53 -7.61 -3.82 -23.61
C TRP A 53 -6.75 -2.58 -23.92
N LEU A 54 -5.50 -2.56 -23.48
CA LEU A 54 -4.57 -1.47 -23.74
C LEU A 54 -4.33 -1.27 -25.24
N LYS A 55 -4.08 -2.35 -25.99
CA LYS A 55 -3.88 -2.31 -27.45
C LYS A 55 -5.10 -1.73 -28.17
N ASP A 56 -6.28 -2.18 -27.81
CA ASP A 56 -7.55 -1.76 -28.41
C ASP A 56 -7.84 -0.27 -28.13
N ASN A 57 -7.36 0.24 -27.02
CA ASN A 57 -7.54 1.64 -26.62
C ASN A 57 -6.38 2.56 -26.99
N GLY A 58 -5.44 2.10 -27.85
CA GLY A 58 -4.42 2.94 -28.50
C GLY A 58 -3.18 3.19 -27.68
N PHE A 59 -2.93 2.37 -26.70
CA PHE A 59 -1.62 2.31 -26.06
C PHE A 59 -0.61 1.62 -26.99
N VAL A 60 0.62 2.07 -26.93
CA VAL A 60 1.74 1.52 -27.70
C VAL A 60 2.77 0.88 -26.78
N ASP A 61 3.68 0.10 -27.38
CA ASP A 61 4.75 -0.59 -26.64
C ASP A 61 4.22 -1.40 -25.45
N VAL A 62 3.03 -1.99 -25.62
CA VAL A 62 2.42 -2.87 -24.60
C VAL A 62 3.26 -4.12 -24.46
N SER A 63 3.82 -4.33 -23.28
CA SER A 63 4.72 -5.43 -22.97
C SER A 63 4.46 -6.02 -21.60
N LEU A 64 4.83 -7.30 -21.43
CA LEU A 64 4.78 -8.01 -20.15
C LEU A 64 6.19 -8.42 -19.74
N ILE A 65 6.68 -7.88 -18.65
CA ILE A 65 7.89 -8.34 -17.97
C ILE A 65 7.50 -9.50 -17.06
N LYS A 66 8.03 -10.69 -17.36
CA LYS A 66 7.72 -11.93 -16.67
C LYS A 66 8.76 -12.20 -15.57
N ALA A 67 8.40 -11.96 -14.31
CA ALA A 67 9.22 -12.29 -13.16
C ALA A 67 9.10 -13.79 -12.87
N PRO A 68 10.17 -14.61 -12.87
CA PRO A 68 10.09 -16.04 -12.63
C PRO A 68 9.49 -16.36 -11.25
N ASP A 69 8.51 -17.27 -11.22
CA ASP A 69 7.86 -17.74 -10.00
C ASP A 69 7.38 -19.19 -10.21
N LEU A 70 8.05 -20.14 -9.57
CA LEU A 70 7.71 -21.56 -9.69
C LEU A 70 6.42 -21.95 -8.99
N ASP A 71 5.93 -21.12 -8.07
CA ASP A 71 4.66 -21.34 -7.37
C ASP A 71 3.46 -20.87 -8.22
N ALA A 72 3.71 -20.04 -9.23
CA ALA A 72 2.66 -19.62 -10.16
C ALA A 72 2.42 -20.71 -11.23
N PRO A 73 1.14 -21.00 -11.60
CA PRO A 73 0.82 -22.00 -12.62
C PRO A 73 1.50 -21.77 -13.96
N ASP A 74 1.69 -20.51 -14.36
CA ASP A 74 2.37 -20.12 -15.60
C ASP A 74 3.88 -20.02 -15.46
N GLY A 75 4.45 -20.29 -14.28
CA GLY A 75 5.88 -20.20 -13.97
C GLY A 75 6.43 -18.77 -13.84
N TYR A 76 5.56 -17.76 -13.80
CA TYR A 76 5.94 -16.33 -13.67
C TYR A 76 4.83 -15.46 -13.10
N ARG A 77 5.21 -14.27 -12.62
CA ARG A 77 4.30 -13.17 -12.27
C ARG A 77 4.46 -12.06 -13.32
N PRO A 78 3.37 -11.59 -13.97
CA PRO A 78 3.43 -10.63 -15.07
C PRO A 78 3.43 -9.19 -14.56
N ASN A 79 4.29 -8.35 -15.12
CA ASN A 79 4.30 -6.91 -14.91
C ASN A 79 4.05 -6.22 -16.25
N GLY A 80 2.88 -5.61 -16.42
CA GLY A 80 2.46 -4.94 -17.64
C GLY A 80 3.02 -3.53 -17.73
N LEU A 81 3.52 -3.18 -18.91
CA LEU A 81 3.94 -1.81 -19.23
C LEU A 81 3.28 -1.40 -20.52
N ALA A 82 2.80 -0.16 -20.58
CA ALA A 82 2.23 0.44 -21.78
C ALA A 82 2.50 1.94 -21.83
N TYR A 83 2.58 2.50 -23.04
CA TYR A 83 2.82 3.91 -23.24
C TYR A 83 1.71 4.55 -24.08
N PHE A 84 1.46 5.82 -23.81
CA PHE A 84 0.76 6.71 -24.71
C PHE A 84 1.70 7.89 -25.02
N ARG A 85 2.06 8.05 -26.30
CA ARG A 85 3.08 9.02 -26.71
C ARG A 85 2.56 10.44 -26.63
N GLY A 86 3.41 11.32 -26.13
CA GLY A 86 3.21 12.75 -26.08
C GLY A 86 4.16 13.48 -27.04
N LYS A 87 4.14 14.81 -26.97
CA LYS A 87 5.00 15.70 -27.78
C LYS A 87 6.49 15.49 -27.54
N SER A 88 6.85 15.00 -26.36
CA SER A 88 8.23 14.80 -25.92
C SER A 88 8.38 13.53 -25.12
N SER A 89 9.41 12.75 -25.42
CA SER A 89 9.84 11.59 -24.63
C SER A 89 10.94 11.93 -23.62
N ALA A 90 11.17 13.23 -23.33
CA ALA A 90 12.21 13.65 -22.38
C ALA A 90 11.93 13.13 -20.96
N ARG A 91 10.67 13.02 -20.56
CA ARG A 91 10.21 12.36 -19.33
C ARG A 91 8.94 11.56 -19.59
N THR A 92 8.59 10.66 -18.68
CA THR A 92 7.32 9.94 -18.68
C THR A 92 6.56 10.26 -17.39
N THR A 93 5.26 10.46 -17.48
CA THR A 93 4.38 10.50 -16.32
C THR A 93 3.79 9.11 -16.13
N TRP A 94 4.20 8.43 -15.07
CA TRP A 94 3.78 7.08 -14.74
C TRP A 94 2.63 7.07 -13.74
N ILE A 95 1.62 6.27 -14.02
CA ILE A 95 0.69 5.77 -13.01
C ILE A 95 0.98 4.29 -12.85
N MET A 96 1.37 3.89 -11.63
CA MET A 96 1.66 2.50 -11.32
C MET A 96 0.59 1.94 -10.38
N THR A 97 -0.11 0.92 -10.84
CA THR A 97 -1.13 0.18 -10.09
C THR A 97 -0.77 -1.29 -10.04
N HIS A 98 -1.36 -2.04 -9.12
CA HIS A 98 -1.14 -3.48 -9.05
C HIS A 98 -2.36 -4.27 -9.55
N THR A 99 -2.11 -5.49 -9.99
CA THR A 99 -3.13 -6.37 -10.60
C THR A 99 -3.61 -7.46 -9.65
N ASP A 100 -2.81 -7.78 -8.64
CA ASP A 100 -3.16 -8.76 -7.62
C ASP A 100 -4.17 -8.20 -6.60
N VAL A 101 -4.77 -9.09 -5.85
CA VAL A 101 -5.72 -8.79 -4.79
C VAL A 101 -5.55 -9.78 -3.64
N VAL A 102 -5.83 -9.36 -2.41
CA VAL A 102 -5.88 -10.27 -1.27
C VAL A 102 -7.05 -11.26 -1.38
N PRO A 103 -6.97 -12.43 -0.72
CA PRO A 103 -8.11 -13.33 -0.59
C PRO A 103 -9.34 -12.63 0.01
N PRO A 104 -10.57 -13.08 -0.32
CA PRO A 104 -11.80 -12.45 0.17
C PRO A 104 -12.02 -12.57 1.68
N GLY A 105 -11.27 -13.44 2.37
CA GLY A 105 -11.50 -13.74 3.76
C GLY A 105 -12.76 -14.59 3.97
N GLU A 106 -13.48 -14.35 5.05
CA GLU A 106 -14.66 -15.14 5.40
C GLU A 106 -15.86 -14.79 4.52
N MET A 107 -16.30 -15.75 3.71
CA MET A 107 -17.37 -15.60 2.72
C MET A 107 -18.73 -15.24 3.33
N SER A 108 -19.00 -15.66 4.57
CA SER A 108 -20.26 -15.35 5.28
C SER A 108 -20.43 -13.86 5.59
N LEU A 109 -19.36 -13.08 5.58
CA LEU A 109 -19.38 -11.64 5.83
C LEU A 109 -19.68 -10.82 4.56
N TRP A 110 -19.68 -11.44 3.38
CA TRP A 110 -19.99 -10.78 2.12
C TRP A 110 -21.48 -10.82 1.83
N LYS A 111 -22.06 -9.69 1.38
CA LYS A 111 -23.45 -9.60 0.90
C LYS A 111 -23.64 -10.27 -0.46
N GLY A 112 -22.60 -10.32 -1.27
CA GLY A 112 -22.56 -10.94 -2.59
C GLY A 112 -21.28 -11.74 -2.81
N HIS A 113 -21.09 -12.31 -3.99
CA HIS A 113 -19.84 -13.01 -4.31
C HIS A 113 -18.70 -11.98 -4.54
N PRO A 114 -17.56 -12.05 -3.82
CA PRO A 114 -16.50 -11.04 -3.88
C PRO A 114 -15.94 -10.79 -5.27
N PHE A 115 -15.94 -11.79 -6.16
CA PHE A 115 -15.48 -11.70 -7.55
C PHE A 115 -16.63 -11.62 -8.57
N LYS A 116 -17.84 -11.26 -8.13
CA LYS A 116 -18.98 -10.91 -8.98
C LYS A 116 -19.47 -9.53 -8.57
N ALA A 117 -18.76 -8.51 -9.02
CA ALA A 117 -19.03 -7.13 -8.62
C ALA A 117 -20.48 -6.72 -8.91
N TRP A 118 -21.04 -5.87 -8.04
CA TRP A 118 -22.36 -5.29 -8.22
C TRP A 118 -22.35 -3.79 -7.92
N VAL A 119 -23.31 -3.09 -8.50
CA VAL A 119 -23.48 -1.65 -8.28
C VAL A 119 -24.65 -1.40 -7.34
N GLU A 120 -24.41 -0.63 -6.30
CA GLU A 120 -25.46 -0.17 -5.38
C GLU A 120 -25.15 1.26 -4.91
N LYS A 121 -26.12 2.18 -5.01
CA LYS A 121 -26.05 3.54 -4.49
C LYS A 121 -24.79 4.30 -4.89
N GLY A 122 -24.39 4.22 -6.17
CA GLY A 122 -23.21 4.93 -6.69
C GLY A 122 -21.87 4.30 -6.32
N LYS A 123 -21.86 3.07 -5.81
CA LYS A 123 -20.69 2.29 -5.43
C LYS A 123 -20.60 1.01 -6.24
N VAL A 124 -19.42 0.59 -6.58
CA VAL A 124 -19.11 -0.75 -7.11
C VAL A 124 -18.55 -1.58 -5.97
N PHE A 125 -19.18 -2.69 -5.65
CA PHE A 125 -18.76 -3.62 -4.61
C PHE A 125 -18.06 -4.83 -5.20
N GLY A 126 -16.99 -5.30 -4.57
CA GLY A 126 -16.25 -6.49 -4.95
C GLY A 126 -14.82 -6.46 -4.39
N ARG A 127 -14.11 -7.59 -4.43
CA ARG A 127 -12.71 -7.62 -4.01
C ARG A 127 -11.82 -6.96 -5.06
N GLY A 128 -10.94 -6.05 -4.63
CA GLY A 128 -10.00 -5.34 -5.48
C GLY A 128 -10.59 -4.09 -6.16
N VAL A 129 -11.88 -3.77 -5.91
CA VAL A 129 -12.53 -2.64 -6.60
C VAL A 129 -12.03 -1.28 -6.09
N GLU A 130 -11.61 -1.17 -4.83
CA GLU A 130 -10.94 0.02 -4.30
C GLU A 130 -9.41 -0.16 -4.39
N ASP A 131 -8.92 -1.31 -3.98
CA ASP A 131 -7.51 -1.66 -3.91
C ASP A 131 -7.14 -2.70 -4.99
N ASN A 132 -6.63 -2.31 -6.16
CA ASN A 132 -6.28 -0.93 -6.57
C ASN A 132 -6.91 -0.63 -7.95
N GLN A 133 -8.03 -1.36 -8.29
CA GLN A 133 -8.67 -1.27 -9.62
C GLN A 133 -9.35 0.07 -9.85
N GLN A 134 -9.80 0.81 -8.80
CA GLN A 134 -10.35 2.15 -8.93
C GLN A 134 -9.40 3.03 -9.74
N ASP A 135 -8.17 3.11 -9.30
CA ASP A 135 -7.16 3.99 -9.89
C ASP A 135 -6.57 3.41 -11.18
N MET A 136 -6.52 2.09 -11.29
CA MET A 136 -6.19 1.43 -12.55
C MET A 136 -7.16 1.88 -13.64
N VAL A 137 -8.46 1.72 -13.42
CA VAL A 137 -9.51 2.14 -14.37
C VAL A 137 -9.46 3.64 -14.60
N ALA A 138 -9.32 4.45 -13.54
CA ALA A 138 -9.23 5.90 -13.64
C ALA A 138 -8.07 6.35 -14.54
N SER A 139 -6.88 5.76 -14.40
CA SER A 139 -5.71 6.09 -15.19
C SER A 139 -5.87 5.71 -16.67
N LEU A 140 -6.44 4.53 -16.94
CA LEU A 140 -6.71 4.03 -18.28
C LEU A 140 -7.72 4.92 -19.03
N PHE A 141 -8.80 5.33 -18.35
CA PHE A 141 -9.83 6.17 -18.97
C PHE A 141 -9.40 7.64 -19.09
N ALA A 142 -8.48 8.12 -18.26
CA ALA A 142 -7.86 9.43 -18.50
C ALA A 142 -7.11 9.47 -19.84
N VAL A 143 -6.35 8.42 -20.17
CA VAL A 143 -5.65 8.30 -21.47
C VAL A 143 -6.64 8.10 -22.61
N LYS A 144 -7.65 7.23 -22.44
CA LYS A 144 -8.71 7.02 -23.45
C LYS A 144 -9.43 8.31 -23.80
N ALA A 145 -9.69 9.16 -22.82
CA ALA A 145 -10.32 10.46 -23.02
C ALA A 145 -9.42 11.45 -23.77
N LEU A 146 -8.12 11.50 -23.47
CA LEU A 146 -7.14 12.30 -24.24
C LEU A 146 -7.16 11.91 -25.73
N ARG A 147 -7.11 10.61 -26.00
CA ARG A 147 -7.18 10.08 -27.37
C ARG A 147 -8.47 10.47 -28.08
N ALA A 148 -9.62 10.30 -27.43
CA ALA A 148 -10.93 10.58 -28.01
C ALA A 148 -11.10 12.07 -28.34
N GLU A 149 -10.52 12.96 -27.55
CA GLU A 149 -10.56 14.42 -27.79
C GLU A 149 -9.42 14.93 -28.68
N GLY A 150 -8.53 14.05 -29.16
CA GLY A 150 -7.36 14.44 -29.94
C GLY A 150 -6.40 15.37 -29.17
N ILE A 151 -6.35 15.23 -27.84
CA ILE A 151 -5.49 16.05 -26.99
C ILE A 151 -4.17 15.30 -26.78
N GLU A 152 -3.11 15.88 -27.32
CA GLU A 152 -1.76 15.34 -27.16
C GLU A 152 -1.14 15.81 -25.84
N PRO A 153 -0.67 14.89 -24.95
CA PRO A 153 0.01 15.26 -23.72
C PRO A 153 1.38 15.89 -24.00
N ASN A 154 1.89 16.67 -23.05
CA ASN A 154 3.17 17.35 -23.24
C ASN A 154 4.36 16.37 -23.19
N CYS A 155 4.26 15.30 -22.43
CA CYS A 155 5.25 14.23 -22.32
C CYS A 155 4.57 12.87 -22.45
N ASP A 156 5.38 11.82 -22.63
CA ASP A 156 4.87 10.45 -22.65
C ASP A 156 4.14 10.11 -21.35
N ILE A 157 3.07 9.33 -21.46
CA ILE A 157 2.38 8.72 -20.34
C ILE A 157 2.78 7.24 -20.31
N GLY A 158 3.10 6.75 -19.13
CA GLY A 158 3.37 5.34 -18.85
C GLY A 158 2.33 4.77 -17.90
N ILE A 159 1.83 3.59 -18.20
CA ILE A 159 1.00 2.79 -17.29
C ILE A 159 1.83 1.56 -16.91
N ALA A 160 2.01 1.35 -15.61
CA ALA A 160 2.64 0.17 -15.07
C ALA A 160 1.61 -0.61 -14.25
N LEU A 161 1.36 -1.86 -14.64
CA LEU A 161 0.40 -2.78 -14.04
C LEU A 161 1.20 -3.93 -13.41
N VAL A 162 1.56 -3.80 -12.14
CA VAL A 162 2.49 -4.73 -11.50
C VAL A 162 1.79 -5.86 -10.78
N ALA A 163 2.50 -6.96 -10.59
CA ALA A 163 2.08 -8.11 -9.81
C ALA A 163 2.63 -8.03 -8.38
N ASP A 164 2.17 -8.94 -7.49
CA ASP A 164 2.84 -9.26 -6.21
C ASP A 164 2.88 -8.10 -5.20
N GLU A 165 2.05 -7.08 -5.36
CA GLU A 165 2.03 -5.95 -4.42
C GLU A 165 1.66 -6.43 -3.02
N GLU A 166 0.56 -7.15 -2.91
CA GLU A 166 -0.08 -7.64 -1.70
C GLU A 166 0.75 -8.67 -0.92
N THR A 167 1.83 -9.18 -1.56
CA THR A 167 2.72 -10.17 -0.96
C THR A 167 4.17 -9.72 -0.90
N GLY A 168 4.43 -8.41 -1.14
CA GLY A 168 5.69 -7.73 -0.87
C GLY A 168 6.51 -7.34 -2.08
N SER A 169 5.93 -7.30 -3.27
CA SER A 169 6.44 -6.70 -4.52
C SER A 169 7.74 -7.29 -5.08
N ARG A 170 8.24 -8.42 -4.55
CA ARG A 170 9.51 -9.02 -4.98
C ARG A 170 9.49 -9.49 -6.43
N LYS A 171 8.33 -9.97 -6.89
CA LYS A 171 8.07 -10.41 -8.27
C LYS A 171 7.38 -9.32 -9.09
N GLY A 172 6.97 -8.25 -8.42
CA GLY A 172 6.36 -7.05 -8.98
C GLY A 172 7.39 -5.99 -9.33
N ILE A 173 7.16 -4.78 -8.82
CA ILE A 173 7.96 -3.60 -9.16
C ILE A 173 9.44 -3.73 -8.73
N ASP A 174 9.72 -4.46 -7.65
CA ASP A 174 11.10 -4.69 -7.21
C ASP A 174 11.90 -5.45 -8.28
N TYR A 175 11.30 -6.50 -8.86
CA TYR A 175 11.89 -7.24 -9.98
C TYR A 175 12.12 -6.35 -11.21
N VAL A 176 11.12 -5.52 -11.55
CA VAL A 176 11.21 -4.60 -12.69
C VAL A 176 12.36 -3.61 -12.50
N LEU A 177 12.47 -2.97 -11.33
CA LEU A 177 13.51 -1.99 -11.04
C LEU A 177 14.92 -2.58 -11.02
N GLN A 178 15.07 -3.83 -10.54
CA GLN A 178 16.35 -4.50 -10.46
C GLN A 178 16.86 -5.02 -11.81
N ASN A 179 15.96 -5.45 -12.69
CA ASN A 179 16.31 -6.18 -13.91
C ASN A 179 16.08 -5.39 -15.20
N HIS A 180 15.33 -4.28 -15.14
CA HIS A 180 14.94 -3.51 -16.33
C HIS A 180 15.12 -2.01 -16.12
N LYS A 181 15.58 -1.31 -17.16
CA LYS A 181 15.75 0.17 -17.15
C LYS A 181 14.51 0.84 -17.74
N VAL A 182 13.39 0.77 -17.00
CA VAL A 182 12.11 1.35 -17.44
C VAL A 182 11.98 2.81 -17.01
N PHE A 183 12.29 3.11 -15.77
CA PHE A 183 12.06 4.42 -15.15
C PHE A 183 13.30 5.29 -15.20
N ARG A 184 13.09 6.60 -15.30
CA ARG A 184 14.14 7.63 -15.30
C ARG A 184 13.96 8.59 -14.13
N ARG A 185 15.03 9.19 -13.62
CA ARG A 185 15.00 10.07 -12.45
C ARG A 185 14.13 11.32 -12.63
N GLN A 186 13.96 11.79 -13.87
CA GLN A 186 13.10 12.91 -14.20
C GLN A 186 11.63 12.54 -14.42
N ASP A 187 11.28 11.27 -14.42
CA ASP A 187 9.91 10.82 -14.57
C ASP A 187 9.05 11.23 -13.35
N LEU A 188 7.78 11.49 -13.58
CA LEU A 188 6.81 11.67 -12.51
C LEU A 188 6.17 10.31 -12.22
N ILE A 189 6.29 9.82 -11.01
CA ILE A 189 5.80 8.50 -10.62
C ILE A 189 4.71 8.68 -9.55
N VAL A 190 3.47 8.38 -9.93
CA VAL A 190 2.32 8.34 -9.03
C VAL A 190 1.96 6.89 -8.78
N VAL A 191 1.85 6.53 -7.51
CA VAL A 191 1.42 5.22 -7.02
C VAL A 191 0.11 5.42 -6.27
N PRO A 192 -1.04 5.13 -6.85
CA PRO A 192 -2.33 5.40 -6.22
C PRO A 192 -2.74 4.25 -5.26
N ASP A 193 -1.96 4.07 -4.22
CA ASP A 193 -2.05 2.97 -3.27
C ASP A 193 -2.23 3.46 -1.81
N ALA A 194 -2.38 4.75 -1.65
CA ALA A 194 -2.71 5.41 -0.39
C ALA A 194 -3.41 6.75 -0.65
N GLY A 195 -4.33 7.11 0.23
CA GLY A 195 -5.09 8.34 0.09
C GLY A 195 -5.97 8.61 1.31
N ASN A 196 -7.02 9.40 1.13
CA ASN A 196 -8.08 9.59 2.11
C ASN A 196 -9.39 9.97 1.42
N GLU A 197 -10.50 9.92 2.16
CA GLU A 197 -11.86 10.23 1.68
C GLU A 197 -12.01 11.64 1.06
N HIS A 198 -11.10 12.55 1.36
CA HIS A 198 -11.12 13.91 0.87
C HIS A 198 -10.19 14.15 -0.32
N GLY A 199 -9.32 13.20 -0.66
CA GLY A 199 -8.28 13.35 -1.69
C GLY A 199 -7.23 14.42 -1.35
N THR A 200 -7.05 14.73 -0.05
CA THR A 200 -6.15 15.80 0.41
C THR A 200 -4.81 15.31 0.93
N MET A 201 -4.59 14.00 1.00
CA MET A 201 -3.34 13.38 1.39
C MET A 201 -2.52 13.02 0.15
N ILE A 202 -1.28 13.49 0.08
CA ILE A 202 -0.26 13.01 -0.85
C ILE A 202 0.79 12.31 0.01
N GLU A 203 0.84 10.98 -0.03
CA GLU A 203 1.82 10.22 0.74
C GLU A 203 3.19 10.35 0.09
N VAL A 204 4.19 10.68 0.90
CA VAL A 204 5.57 10.91 0.48
C VAL A 204 6.61 10.20 1.34
N ALA A 205 6.19 9.52 2.41
CA ALA A 205 7.08 8.84 3.36
C ALA A 205 6.32 7.79 4.17
N GLU A 206 7.02 6.75 4.62
CA GLU A 206 6.50 5.76 5.57
C GLU A 206 7.39 5.67 6.81
N LYS A 207 6.81 5.17 7.91
CA LYS A 207 7.58 4.74 9.07
C LYS A 207 8.20 3.36 8.83
N SER A 208 9.33 3.08 9.47
CA SER A 208 9.84 1.72 9.55
C SER A 208 8.90 0.85 10.39
N ILE A 209 8.75 -0.40 10.00
CA ILE A 209 7.95 -1.40 10.70
C ILE A 209 8.88 -2.36 11.42
N LEU A 210 8.61 -2.61 12.71
CA LEU A 210 9.28 -3.65 13.49
C LEU A 210 8.24 -4.35 14.36
N TRP A 211 7.83 -5.57 13.95
CA TRP A 211 6.95 -6.42 14.74
C TRP A 211 7.76 -7.49 15.42
N LEU A 212 7.60 -7.57 16.74
CA LEU A 212 8.34 -8.50 17.59
C LEU A 212 7.39 -9.40 18.35
N LYS A 213 7.71 -10.70 18.40
CA LYS A 213 7.14 -11.67 19.31
C LYS A 213 8.09 -11.85 20.49
N PHE A 214 7.60 -11.72 21.70
CA PHE A 214 8.36 -11.95 22.91
C PHE A 214 7.84 -13.20 23.63
N LYS A 215 8.75 -14.13 23.96
CA LYS A 215 8.48 -15.31 24.78
C LYS A 215 9.26 -15.20 26.06
N THR A 216 8.55 -15.08 27.19
CA THR A 216 9.12 -15.05 28.53
C THR A 216 9.04 -16.44 29.14
N ILE A 217 10.17 -16.99 29.54
CA ILE A 217 10.31 -18.35 30.11
C ILE A 217 10.68 -18.23 31.57
N GLY A 218 9.85 -18.79 32.43
CA GLY A 218 10.04 -18.95 33.87
C GLY A 218 9.97 -20.41 34.29
N LYS A 219 9.24 -20.69 35.39
CA LYS A 219 9.03 -22.04 35.93
C LYS A 219 7.61 -22.18 36.44
N GLN A 220 6.86 -23.13 35.89
CA GLN A 220 5.50 -23.44 36.32
C GLN A 220 5.48 -24.02 37.74
N ALA A 221 4.49 -23.62 38.54
CA ALA A 221 4.27 -24.13 39.87
C ALA A 221 2.80 -23.94 40.31
N HIS A 222 2.40 -24.54 41.42
CA HIS A 222 1.11 -24.31 42.02
C HIS A 222 1.00 -22.87 42.55
N GLY A 223 -0.12 -22.21 42.37
CA GLY A 223 -0.32 -20.79 42.75
C GLY A 223 -0.17 -20.50 44.24
N SER A 224 -0.40 -21.49 45.10
CA SER A 224 -0.25 -21.36 46.56
C SER A 224 1.19 -21.53 47.07
N THR A 225 2.12 -21.98 46.21
CA THR A 225 3.55 -22.17 46.55
C THR A 225 4.44 -21.40 45.59
N PRO A 226 4.33 -20.05 45.53
CA PRO A 226 4.99 -19.23 44.53
C PRO A 226 6.52 -19.29 44.60
N GLU A 227 7.08 -19.65 45.76
CA GLU A 227 8.53 -19.82 45.96
C GLU A 227 9.13 -20.99 45.14
N LYS A 228 8.32 -21.93 44.69
CA LYS A 228 8.71 -23.08 43.85
C LYS A 228 8.69 -22.77 42.37
N GLY A 229 8.08 -21.65 41.98
CA GLY A 229 7.90 -21.21 40.61
C GLY A 229 8.71 -19.95 40.26
N ILE A 230 8.69 -19.62 38.98
CA ILE A 230 9.15 -18.33 38.44
C ILE A 230 8.05 -17.86 37.50
N ASN A 231 7.31 -16.84 37.89
CA ASN A 231 6.10 -16.41 37.23
C ASN A 231 6.45 -15.62 35.93
N SER A 232 6.32 -16.28 34.79
CA SER A 232 6.59 -15.68 33.47
C SER A 232 5.59 -14.57 33.10
N PHE A 233 4.30 -14.75 33.49
CA PHE A 233 3.27 -13.73 33.21
C PHE A 233 3.52 -12.44 33.99
N LYS A 234 3.89 -12.55 35.28
CA LYS A 234 4.27 -11.39 36.09
C LYS A 234 5.49 -10.66 35.46
N ALA A 235 6.52 -11.43 35.05
CA ALA A 235 7.71 -10.85 34.41
C ALA A 235 7.36 -10.17 33.07
N ALA A 236 6.54 -10.80 32.22
CA ALA A 236 6.08 -10.24 30.95
C ALA A 236 5.28 -8.94 31.16
N SER A 237 4.42 -8.87 32.18
CA SER A 237 3.66 -7.65 32.49
C SER A 237 4.58 -6.48 32.88
N PHE A 238 5.62 -6.74 33.67
CA PHE A 238 6.64 -5.73 33.97
C PHE A 238 7.50 -5.36 32.76
N PHE A 239 7.74 -6.31 31.86
CA PHE A 239 8.46 -6.04 30.62
C PHE A 239 7.65 -5.13 29.70
N ILE A 240 6.35 -5.40 29.49
CA ILE A 240 5.43 -4.54 28.74
C ILE A 240 5.43 -3.12 29.32
N ALA A 241 5.31 -2.99 30.65
CA ALA A 241 5.35 -1.69 31.31
C ALA A 241 6.68 -0.95 31.10
N ALA A 242 7.81 -1.68 31.14
CA ALA A 242 9.13 -1.10 30.92
C ALA A 242 9.38 -0.72 29.45
N LEU A 243 8.78 -1.42 28.48
CA LEU A 243 8.84 -1.06 27.06
C LEU A 243 8.20 0.32 26.76
N ASN A 244 7.30 0.80 27.62
CA ASN A 244 6.73 2.14 27.52
C ASN A 244 7.79 3.26 27.64
N ASP A 245 8.96 2.96 28.21
CA ASP A 245 10.08 3.92 28.27
C ASP A 245 10.67 4.22 26.86
N LEU A 246 10.40 3.39 25.85
CA LEU A 246 10.79 3.67 24.46
C LEU A 246 10.27 5.02 23.98
N TYR A 247 9.07 5.44 24.39
CA TYR A 247 8.52 6.77 24.05
C TYR A 247 9.34 7.93 24.63
N LYS A 248 9.97 7.73 25.80
CA LYS A 248 10.85 8.72 26.41
C LYS A 248 12.26 8.69 25.82
N ILE A 249 12.74 7.50 25.45
CA ILE A 249 14.08 7.30 24.87
C ILE A 249 14.13 7.80 23.43
N TYR A 250 13.00 7.65 22.68
CA TYR A 250 12.87 8.09 21.29
C TYR A 250 11.79 9.17 21.16
N PRO A 251 12.02 10.39 21.72
CA PRO A 251 11.02 11.46 21.77
C PRO A 251 10.92 12.26 20.47
N ALA A 252 11.64 11.87 19.42
CA ALA A 252 11.66 12.57 18.14
C ALA A 252 10.25 12.76 17.59
N LYS A 253 10.01 13.94 17.00
CA LYS A 253 8.74 14.28 16.34
C LYS A 253 9.02 14.69 14.90
N ASP A 254 8.12 14.28 14.02
CA ASP A 254 8.10 14.69 12.63
C ASP A 254 6.67 15.06 12.24
N LYS A 255 6.45 16.32 11.90
CA LYS A 255 5.13 16.85 11.51
C LYS A 255 4.61 16.30 10.19
N LEU A 256 5.47 15.61 9.43
CA LEU A 256 5.06 14.93 8.21
C LEU A 256 4.10 13.77 8.50
N PHE A 257 4.19 13.17 9.70
CA PHE A 257 3.40 12.00 10.11
C PHE A 257 2.29 12.35 11.10
N ASP A 258 1.23 11.54 11.08
CA ASP A 258 0.17 11.55 12.09
C ASP A 258 -0.05 10.10 12.60
N PRO A 259 0.21 9.79 13.89
CA PRO A 259 0.82 10.67 14.89
C PRO A 259 2.28 11.02 14.56
N PRO A 260 2.78 12.20 14.98
CA PRO A 260 4.09 12.72 14.61
C PRO A 260 5.25 12.11 15.42
N ILE A 261 5.08 10.93 15.96
CA ILE A 261 6.03 10.22 16.83
C ILE A 261 6.21 8.77 16.36
N SER A 262 7.28 8.11 16.79
CA SER A 262 7.36 6.66 16.75
C SER A 262 6.36 6.03 17.73
N THR A 263 5.75 4.90 17.37
CA THR A 263 4.82 4.18 18.24
C THR A 263 5.36 2.79 18.58
N PHE A 264 5.08 2.32 19.82
CA PHE A 264 5.59 1.08 20.37
C PHE A 264 4.47 0.42 21.19
N GLU A 265 3.59 -0.33 20.51
CA GLU A 265 2.36 -0.82 21.14
C GLU A 265 2.37 -2.36 21.30
N PRO A 266 2.12 -2.89 22.51
CA PRO A 266 1.80 -4.30 22.67
C PRO A 266 0.39 -4.56 22.13
N THR A 267 0.26 -5.43 21.11
CA THR A 267 -0.98 -5.56 20.33
C THR A 267 -1.66 -6.92 20.48
N LYS A 268 -0.88 -7.98 20.76
CA LYS A 268 -1.41 -9.32 20.81
C LYS A 268 -0.79 -10.10 21.98
N LYS A 269 -1.60 -10.96 22.63
CA LYS A 269 -1.18 -11.86 23.67
C LYS A 269 -1.70 -13.27 23.41
N GLU A 270 -0.86 -14.29 23.63
CA GLU A 270 -1.29 -15.68 23.61
C GLU A 270 -1.77 -16.13 25.01
N ALA A 271 -2.67 -17.10 25.05
CA ALA A 271 -3.06 -17.74 26.32
C ALA A 271 -1.87 -18.50 26.91
N ASN A 272 -1.72 -18.43 28.22
CA ASN A 272 -0.66 -19.18 28.93
C ASN A 272 -1.19 -20.46 29.56
N VAL A 273 -1.65 -20.45 30.85
CA VAL A 273 -2.15 -21.63 31.52
C VAL A 273 -3.69 -21.67 31.54
N PRO A 274 -4.31 -22.87 31.44
CA PRO A 274 -5.76 -23.00 31.35
C PRO A 274 -6.51 -22.78 32.68
N ASN A 275 -5.80 -22.80 33.82
CA ASN A 275 -6.41 -22.76 35.16
C ASN A 275 -5.77 -21.68 36.06
N VAL A 276 -6.58 -21.03 36.88
CA VAL A 276 -6.22 -19.86 37.69
C VAL A 276 -5.21 -20.16 38.78
N ASN A 277 -5.19 -21.41 39.32
CA ASN A 277 -4.33 -21.81 40.43
C ASN A 277 -2.91 -22.24 40.01
N THR A 278 -2.47 -21.90 38.79
CA THR A 278 -1.16 -22.27 38.26
C THR A 278 -0.35 -21.02 37.95
N ILE A 279 0.88 -20.95 38.44
CA ILE A 279 1.88 -19.97 38.01
C ILE A 279 2.36 -20.39 36.63
N PRO A 280 2.24 -19.52 35.58
CA PRO A 280 2.66 -19.88 34.23
C PRO A 280 4.18 -19.95 34.13
N GLY A 281 4.66 -20.99 33.44
CA GLY A 281 6.07 -21.17 33.08
C GLY A 281 6.46 -20.45 31.82
N GLU A 282 5.49 -20.17 30.96
CA GLU A 282 5.70 -19.41 29.71
C GLU A 282 4.64 -18.33 29.54
N ASP A 283 5.00 -17.23 28.90
CA ASP A 283 4.09 -16.15 28.51
C ASP A 283 4.55 -15.51 27.20
N VAL A 284 3.60 -15.25 26.29
CA VAL A 284 3.90 -14.73 24.95
C VAL A 284 3.06 -13.50 24.67
N PHE A 285 3.71 -12.45 24.19
CA PHE A 285 3.04 -11.27 23.64
C PHE A 285 3.76 -10.73 22.41
N PHE A 286 3.09 -9.86 21.67
CA PHE A 286 3.59 -9.22 20.45
C PHE A 286 3.57 -7.71 20.60
N MET A 287 4.47 -7.04 19.90
CA MET A 287 4.56 -5.59 19.83
C MET A 287 4.64 -5.13 18.37
N ASP A 288 3.78 -4.19 18.01
CA ASP A 288 3.87 -3.40 16.77
C ASP A 288 4.67 -2.12 17.07
N SER A 289 5.71 -1.88 16.30
CA SER A 289 6.48 -0.64 16.35
C SER A 289 6.49 0.04 14.99
N ARG A 290 6.08 1.32 14.97
CA ARG A 290 6.14 2.20 13.80
C ARG A 290 7.16 3.29 14.10
N ILE A 291 8.32 3.21 13.45
CA ILE A 291 9.51 3.97 13.82
C ILE A 291 9.76 5.06 12.80
N LEU A 292 9.85 6.31 13.23
CA LEU A 292 10.14 7.46 12.36
C LEU A 292 11.44 7.25 11.58
N PRO A 293 11.53 7.71 10.32
CA PRO A 293 12.70 7.47 9.46
C PRO A 293 14.04 7.93 10.03
N GLN A 294 14.05 8.99 10.86
CA GLN A 294 15.26 9.51 11.50
C GLN A 294 15.72 8.69 12.73
N VAL A 295 14.97 7.65 13.12
CA VAL A 295 15.32 6.77 14.24
C VAL A 295 15.82 5.43 13.69
N GLU A 296 17.03 5.06 14.04
CA GLU A 296 17.63 3.80 13.61
C GLU A 296 16.95 2.60 14.29
N VAL A 297 16.31 1.74 13.48
CA VAL A 297 15.60 0.53 13.96
C VAL A 297 16.53 -0.37 14.79
N ARG A 298 17.81 -0.48 14.39
CA ARG A 298 18.83 -1.25 15.12
C ARG A 298 19.05 -0.75 16.55
N ASP A 299 18.95 0.56 16.78
CA ASP A 299 19.13 1.12 18.12
C ASP A 299 17.91 0.88 19.00
N VAL A 300 16.72 0.88 18.40
CA VAL A 300 15.47 0.45 19.06
C VAL A 300 15.59 -1.02 19.49
N GLU A 301 16.03 -1.91 18.60
CA GLU A 301 16.27 -3.33 18.91
C GLU A 301 17.23 -3.50 20.09
N LYS A 302 18.38 -2.79 20.09
CA LYS A 302 19.35 -2.83 21.20
C LYS A 302 18.75 -2.33 22.51
N THR A 303 17.92 -1.29 22.47
CA THR A 303 17.27 -0.74 23.65
C THR A 303 16.27 -1.73 24.23
N ILE A 304 15.47 -2.37 23.39
CA ILE A 304 14.55 -3.45 23.79
C ILE A 304 15.33 -4.58 24.46
N GLN A 305 16.45 -5.02 23.90
CA GLN A 305 17.31 -6.06 24.48
C GLN A 305 17.85 -5.67 25.86
N LYS A 306 18.26 -4.39 26.05
CA LYS A 306 18.70 -3.90 27.37
C LYS A 306 17.59 -3.92 28.42
N ILE A 307 16.37 -3.51 28.01
CA ILE A 307 15.18 -3.57 28.89
C ILE A 307 14.87 -5.02 29.25
N ALA A 308 14.85 -5.94 28.26
CA ALA A 308 14.64 -7.38 28.48
C ALA A 308 15.66 -7.95 29.49
N ALA A 309 16.96 -7.67 29.31
CA ALA A 309 18.02 -8.11 30.20
C ALA A 309 17.83 -7.59 31.65
N GLY A 310 17.26 -6.39 31.81
CA GLY A 310 16.88 -5.86 33.14
C GLY A 310 15.78 -6.69 33.80
N ILE A 311 14.76 -7.05 33.05
CA ILE A 311 13.65 -7.89 33.51
C ILE A 311 14.13 -9.32 33.80
N GLU A 312 14.96 -9.90 32.94
CA GLU A 312 15.55 -11.23 33.17
C GLU A 312 16.28 -11.33 34.50
N ARG A 313 17.13 -10.36 34.80
CA ARG A 313 17.85 -10.30 36.07
C ARG A 313 16.91 -10.14 37.28
N LYS A 314 15.91 -9.26 37.17
CA LYS A 314 14.98 -8.96 38.26
C LYS A 314 14.06 -10.14 38.61
N PHE A 315 13.55 -10.83 37.58
CA PHE A 315 12.55 -11.88 37.75
C PHE A 315 13.10 -13.30 37.59
N LYS A 316 14.38 -13.46 37.26
CA LYS A 316 15.05 -14.74 36.99
C LYS A 316 14.41 -15.54 35.85
N VAL A 317 13.88 -14.84 34.84
CA VAL A 317 13.31 -15.39 33.63
C VAL A 317 14.30 -15.33 32.47
N LYS A 318 13.95 -15.97 31.35
CA LYS A 318 14.57 -15.75 30.04
C LYS A 318 13.55 -15.12 29.09
N ILE A 319 13.98 -14.16 28.28
CA ILE A 319 13.15 -13.48 27.30
C ILE A 319 13.76 -13.68 25.91
N HIS A 320 13.02 -14.32 25.04
CA HIS A 320 13.38 -14.47 23.62
C HIS A 320 12.56 -13.49 22.80
N ALA A 321 13.22 -12.72 21.95
CA ALA A 321 12.61 -11.84 20.97
C ALA A 321 12.79 -12.43 19.57
N GLU A 322 11.70 -12.53 18.82
CA GLU A 322 11.66 -13.01 17.45
C GLU A 322 11.05 -11.93 16.54
N VAL A 323 11.73 -11.61 15.46
CA VAL A 323 11.25 -10.66 14.45
C VAL A 323 10.16 -11.33 13.61
N GLN A 324 8.96 -10.80 13.67
CA GLN A 324 7.83 -11.26 12.83
C GLN A 324 7.80 -10.51 11.50
N GLN A 325 8.06 -9.20 11.55
CA GLN A 325 8.19 -8.36 10.36
C GLN A 325 9.18 -7.22 10.63
N LYS A 326 9.98 -6.91 9.61
CA LYS A 326 10.88 -5.77 9.62
C LYS A 326 10.97 -5.16 8.23
N ALA A 327 10.58 -3.89 8.13
CA ALA A 327 10.71 -3.09 6.92
C ALA A 327 11.29 -1.73 7.29
N LEU A 328 12.37 -1.34 6.65
CA LEU A 328 12.99 -0.03 6.88
C LEU A 328 12.28 1.03 6.03
N ALA A 329 12.06 2.20 6.62
CA ALA A 329 11.57 3.36 5.89
C ALA A 329 12.47 3.67 4.68
N ALA A 330 11.84 4.07 3.59
CA ALA A 330 12.54 4.63 2.44
C ALA A 330 12.86 6.11 2.68
N PRO A 331 13.86 6.69 1.98
CA PRO A 331 14.03 8.14 1.97
C PRO A 331 12.73 8.82 1.52
N PRO A 332 12.27 9.89 2.18
CA PRO A 332 11.02 10.56 1.81
C PRO A 332 11.16 11.27 0.46
N THR A 333 10.08 11.33 -0.32
CA THR A 333 9.98 12.24 -1.46
C THR A 333 9.79 13.66 -0.94
N SER A 334 10.57 14.61 -1.45
CA SER A 334 10.44 16.02 -1.06
C SER A 334 9.03 16.55 -1.36
N ALA A 335 8.46 17.35 -0.45
CA ALA A 335 7.21 18.05 -0.70
C ALA A 335 7.28 18.99 -1.92
N GLU A 336 8.49 19.43 -2.31
CA GLU A 336 8.75 20.26 -3.49
C GLU A 336 9.09 19.44 -4.75
N ALA A 337 9.07 18.10 -4.67
CA ALA A 337 9.32 17.26 -5.83
C ALA A 337 8.26 17.52 -6.93
N PRO A 338 8.64 17.48 -8.21
CA PRO A 338 7.73 17.76 -9.32
C PRO A 338 6.43 16.93 -9.28
N VAL A 339 6.51 15.66 -8.90
CA VAL A 339 5.33 14.78 -8.78
C VAL A 339 4.36 15.26 -7.70
N VAL A 340 4.87 15.73 -6.56
CA VAL A 340 4.05 16.25 -5.45
C VAL A 340 3.38 17.57 -5.85
N GLN A 341 4.11 18.47 -6.51
CA GLN A 341 3.56 19.74 -6.99
C GLN A 341 2.53 19.52 -8.10
N ALA A 342 2.75 18.55 -8.99
CA ALA A 342 1.79 18.18 -10.02
C ALA A 342 0.48 17.65 -9.42
N LEU A 343 0.55 16.79 -8.41
CA LEU A 343 -0.61 16.28 -7.67
C LEU A 343 -1.35 17.40 -6.94
N LYS A 344 -0.65 18.27 -6.19
CA LYS A 344 -1.28 19.43 -5.51
C LYS A 344 -2.07 20.30 -6.47
N LYS A 345 -1.49 20.64 -7.62
CA LYS A 345 -2.13 21.44 -8.65
C LYS A 345 -3.36 20.75 -9.23
N ALA A 346 -3.27 19.46 -9.52
CA ALA A 346 -4.36 18.67 -10.07
C ALA A 346 -5.53 18.54 -9.08
N VAL A 347 -5.25 18.18 -7.82
CA VAL A 347 -6.26 18.07 -6.77
C VAL A 347 -6.97 19.40 -6.53
N ARG A 348 -6.23 20.51 -6.49
CA ARG A 348 -6.83 21.83 -6.37
C ARG A 348 -7.76 22.17 -7.54
N THR A 349 -7.35 21.81 -8.76
CA THR A 349 -8.17 22.09 -9.97
C THR A 349 -9.43 21.22 -9.99
N VAL A 350 -9.34 19.94 -9.65
CA VAL A 350 -10.45 18.98 -9.78
C VAL A 350 -11.39 19.03 -8.58
N TYR A 351 -10.85 19.10 -7.37
CA TYR A 351 -11.63 19.01 -6.13
C TYR A 351 -11.77 20.34 -5.37
N GLY A 352 -11.08 21.41 -5.82
CA GLY A 352 -11.08 22.71 -5.12
C GLY A 352 -10.41 22.66 -3.73
N LYS A 353 -9.60 21.63 -3.45
CA LYS A 353 -8.99 21.38 -2.13
C LYS A 353 -7.48 21.48 -2.19
N ASP A 354 -6.86 21.90 -1.10
CA ASP A 354 -5.41 21.91 -0.95
C ASP A 354 -4.92 20.56 -0.39
N ALA A 355 -4.20 19.81 -1.22
CA ALA A 355 -3.56 18.57 -0.79
C ALA A 355 -2.22 18.84 -0.10
N LYS A 356 -1.90 18.02 0.90
CA LYS A 356 -0.69 18.11 1.72
C LYS A 356 0.19 16.88 1.55
N ALA A 357 1.48 17.09 1.47
CA ALA A 357 2.44 16.01 1.60
C ALA A 357 2.42 15.48 3.05
N MET A 358 2.25 14.17 3.21
CA MET A 358 2.13 13.49 4.50
C MET A 358 2.91 12.18 4.49
N GLY A 359 3.33 11.74 5.66
CA GLY A 359 3.86 10.41 5.88
C GLY A 359 2.83 9.53 6.57
N ILE A 360 2.86 8.23 6.27
CA ILE A 360 1.97 7.23 6.86
C ILE A 360 2.69 6.26 7.78
N GLY A 361 1.93 5.57 8.62
CA GLY A 361 2.46 4.53 9.52
C GLY A 361 2.64 3.16 8.85
N GLY A 362 2.06 2.96 7.67
CA GLY A 362 2.15 1.74 6.88
C GLY A 362 3.31 1.76 5.90
N GLY A 363 3.30 0.80 4.96
CA GLY A 363 4.20 0.77 3.82
C GLY A 363 3.39 0.79 2.53
N THR A 364 3.94 1.36 1.47
CA THR A 364 3.38 1.34 0.12
C THR A 364 4.46 0.94 -0.88
N VAL A 365 4.07 0.59 -2.08
CA VAL A 365 5.01 0.29 -3.17
C VAL A 365 5.85 1.51 -3.57
N ALA A 366 5.41 2.73 -3.27
CA ALA A 366 6.22 3.93 -3.50
C ALA A 366 7.56 3.90 -2.75
N ALA A 367 7.64 3.20 -1.60
CA ALA A 367 8.89 2.98 -0.89
C ALA A 367 9.93 2.23 -1.72
N VAL A 368 9.51 1.31 -2.61
CA VAL A 368 10.41 0.57 -3.49
C VAL A 368 11.08 1.53 -4.47
N PHE A 369 10.29 2.40 -5.10
CA PHE A 369 10.82 3.46 -5.98
C PHE A 369 11.76 4.40 -5.22
N ARG A 370 11.37 4.86 -4.03
CA ARG A 370 12.17 5.78 -3.22
C ARG A 370 13.50 5.17 -2.80
N ARG A 371 13.54 3.88 -2.44
CA ARG A 371 14.80 3.15 -2.16
C ARG A 371 15.70 3.04 -3.39
N ALA A 372 15.10 2.91 -4.57
CA ALA A 372 15.84 2.91 -5.84
C ALA A 372 16.26 4.31 -6.32
N GLY A 373 15.93 5.36 -5.56
CA GLY A 373 16.31 6.76 -5.84
C GLY A 373 15.40 7.48 -6.83
N PHE A 374 14.16 7.00 -7.01
CA PHE A 374 13.14 7.66 -7.81
C PHE A 374 12.15 8.39 -6.90
N PRO A 375 11.90 9.70 -7.11
CA PRO A 375 10.85 10.40 -6.39
C PRO A 375 9.48 9.85 -6.80
N ALA A 376 8.80 9.18 -5.88
CA ALA A 376 7.45 8.70 -6.09
C ALA A 376 6.53 9.22 -4.98
N ALA A 377 5.27 9.45 -5.29
CA ALA A 377 4.25 9.88 -4.35
C ALA A 377 2.99 9.02 -4.52
N CYS A 378 2.33 8.67 -3.40
CA CYS A 378 1.02 8.04 -3.45
C CYS A 378 -0.07 9.09 -3.36
N TRP A 379 -1.12 8.86 -4.14
CA TRP A 379 -2.33 9.66 -4.06
C TRP A 379 -3.50 8.92 -4.68
N SER A 380 -4.60 8.85 -3.95
CA SER A 380 -5.92 8.42 -4.39
C SER A 380 -6.98 9.11 -3.54
N LYS A 381 -8.23 9.16 -4.02
CA LYS A 381 -9.39 9.52 -3.20
C LYS A 381 -10.22 8.29 -2.92
N LEU A 382 -10.11 7.73 -1.72
CA LEU A 382 -10.67 6.44 -1.33
C LEU A 382 -11.25 6.47 0.09
N ASP A 383 -12.15 5.52 0.38
CA ASP A 383 -12.85 5.40 1.66
C ASP A 383 -12.16 4.41 2.63
N GLU A 384 -10.99 3.85 2.25
CA GLU A 384 -10.21 2.88 3.03
C GLU A 384 -11.00 1.59 3.33
N THR A 385 -11.67 1.04 2.32
CA THR A 385 -12.42 -0.23 2.41
C THR A 385 -11.60 -1.44 1.99
N ALA A 386 -10.36 -1.23 1.58
CA ALA A 386 -9.38 -2.25 1.21
C ALA A 386 -9.32 -3.39 2.24
N HIS A 387 -9.14 -4.63 1.78
CA HIS A 387 -8.99 -5.85 2.59
C HIS A 387 -10.21 -6.22 3.45
N GLN A 388 -11.30 -5.45 3.42
CA GLN A 388 -12.52 -5.72 4.18
C GLN A 388 -13.55 -6.52 3.36
N PRO A 389 -14.44 -7.31 4.02
CA PRO A 389 -15.63 -7.82 3.36
C PRO A 389 -16.52 -6.67 2.88
N ASN A 390 -17.14 -6.83 1.71
CA ASN A 390 -17.93 -5.80 1.04
C ASN A 390 -17.13 -4.53 0.70
N GLU A 391 -15.85 -4.70 0.37
CA GLU A 391 -15.02 -3.66 -0.23
C GLU A 391 -15.78 -2.98 -1.36
N TYR A 392 -15.65 -1.67 -1.47
CA TYR A 392 -16.28 -0.89 -2.53
C TYR A 392 -15.43 0.30 -2.97
N CYS A 393 -15.57 0.69 -4.23
CA CYS A 393 -15.15 2.01 -4.68
C CYS A 393 -16.35 2.91 -4.97
N ILE A 394 -16.22 4.22 -4.73
CA ILE A 394 -17.21 5.22 -5.12
C ILE A 394 -16.98 5.59 -6.59
N ILE A 395 -18.01 5.42 -7.43
CA ILE A 395 -17.91 5.71 -8.87
C ILE A 395 -17.48 7.16 -9.13
N ASP A 396 -17.97 8.11 -8.34
CA ASP A 396 -17.59 9.53 -8.50
C ASP A 396 -16.13 9.79 -8.05
N ASN A 397 -15.57 8.99 -7.15
CA ASN A 397 -14.14 9.04 -6.82
C ASN A 397 -13.31 8.56 -8.01
N MET A 398 -13.64 7.39 -8.58
CA MET A 398 -12.96 6.84 -9.76
C MET A 398 -12.96 7.84 -10.95
N ILE A 399 -14.08 8.53 -11.20
CA ILE A 399 -14.19 9.57 -12.23
C ILE A 399 -13.34 10.79 -11.86
N GLY A 400 -13.35 11.20 -10.60
CA GLY A 400 -12.56 12.34 -10.11
C GLY A 400 -11.06 12.07 -10.20
N ASP A 401 -10.63 10.86 -9.87
CA ASP A 401 -9.22 10.44 -9.94
C ASP A 401 -8.75 10.40 -11.40
N ALA A 402 -9.61 9.92 -12.33
CA ALA A 402 -9.32 10.02 -13.77
C ALA A 402 -9.10 11.48 -14.24
N LYS A 403 -9.87 12.44 -13.68
CA LYS A 403 -9.65 13.87 -13.98
C LYS A 403 -8.33 14.38 -13.39
N VAL A 404 -7.95 13.94 -12.19
CA VAL A 404 -6.67 14.29 -11.57
C VAL A 404 -5.52 13.77 -12.43
N TYR A 405 -5.54 12.49 -12.85
CA TYR A 405 -4.50 11.94 -13.74
C TYR A 405 -4.48 12.65 -15.08
N GLY A 406 -5.64 12.85 -15.70
CA GLY A 406 -5.74 13.62 -16.94
C GLY A 406 -5.18 15.03 -16.83
N HIS A 407 -5.37 15.68 -15.67
CA HIS A 407 -4.78 17.00 -15.41
C HIS A 407 -3.25 16.93 -15.30
N ILE A 408 -2.71 15.91 -14.59
CA ILE A 408 -1.26 15.72 -14.46
C ILE A 408 -0.62 15.46 -15.84
N PHE A 409 -1.23 14.64 -16.69
CA PHE A 409 -0.74 14.33 -18.03
C PHE A 409 -0.61 15.56 -18.95
N LEU A 410 -1.36 16.61 -18.67
CA LEU A 410 -1.35 17.86 -19.43
C LEU A 410 -0.52 19.00 -18.80
N GLN A 411 0.13 18.75 -17.66
CA GLN A 411 1.02 19.72 -17.03
C GLN A 411 2.38 19.79 -17.77
N GLU A 412 3.00 20.96 -17.70
CA GLU A 412 4.32 21.24 -18.27
C GLU A 412 5.45 20.70 -17.37
#